data_73a8fe20305e6166b942ddd82acab350
#
_entry.id   73a8fe20305e6166b942ddd82acab350
#
_cell.length_a   1.000
_cell.length_b   1.000
_cell.length_c   1.000
_cell.angle_alpha   90.00
_cell.angle_beta   90.00
_cell.angle_gamma   90.00
#
_symmetry.space_group_name_H-M   'P 1'
#
loop_
_entity.id
_entity.type
_entity.pdbx_description
1 polymer ?
#
loop_
_entity_poly.entity_id
_entity_poly.type
_entity_poly.pdbx_seq_one_letter_code
_entity_poly.pdbx_strand_id
1 'polypeptide(L)'
;MMLLLKLFVTFFKIGLFSFGGGYGMLSVIQGEVVTRYSWLTMSEFTDIVAISQMTPGPIGINSATYVGYTAMNNAYGSLPLAVLGSLTASLAVMLPSLILMLIISRYLMKYSKSAGVNAVFRMLRPAVVGLIASAALLLMSAENYGSLPDEPLRFCVSVLITIVAFIAMRRKVSPILILVASGIFGALFYGLL
;
A
#
# COMPACT_ATOMS: atom_id res chain seq x y z
N MET A 1 -1.57 22.32 18.35
CA MET A 1 -2.87 22.24 17.68
C MET A 1 -2.80 22.44 16.17
N MET A 2 -2.04 23.39 15.67
CA MET A 2 -1.92 23.66 14.21
C MET A 2 -1.34 22.46 13.42
N LEU A 3 -0.37 21.70 13.98
CA LEU A 3 0.21 20.54 13.33
C LEU A 3 -0.78 19.37 13.20
N LEU A 4 -1.60 19.11 14.24
CA LEU A 4 -2.65 18.09 14.17
C LEU A 4 -3.67 18.38 13.06
N LEU A 5 -4.06 19.64 12.91
CA LEU A 5 -4.97 20.04 11.83
C LEU A 5 -4.32 19.84 10.45
N LYS A 6 -3.03 20.19 10.30
CA LYS A 6 -2.29 19.96 9.07
C LYS A 6 -2.17 18.46 8.77
N LEU A 7 -1.84 17.63 9.77
CA LEU A 7 -1.82 16.16 9.63
C LEU A 7 -3.18 15.64 9.17
N PHE A 8 -4.26 16.08 9.82
CA PHE A 8 -5.61 15.67 9.43
C PHE A 8 -5.93 16.02 7.98
N VAL A 9 -5.76 17.28 7.58
CA VAL A 9 -6.08 17.73 6.22
C VAL A 9 -5.22 17.02 5.17
N THR A 10 -3.94 16.83 5.46
CA THR A 10 -3.01 16.16 4.55
C THR A 10 -3.38 14.69 4.35
N PHE A 11 -3.58 13.94 5.44
CA PHE A 11 -3.94 12.53 5.33
C PHE A 11 -5.37 12.31 4.83
N PHE A 12 -6.28 13.24 5.08
CA PHE A 12 -7.61 13.23 4.47
C PHE A 12 -7.52 13.37 2.94
N LYS A 13 -6.70 14.30 2.43
CA LYS A 13 -6.44 14.44 1.00
C LYS A 13 -5.80 13.16 0.42
N ILE A 14 -4.79 12.64 1.09
CA ILE A 14 -4.12 11.40 0.67
C ILE A 14 -5.15 10.27 0.57
N GLY A 15 -6.01 10.09 1.58
CA GLY A 15 -7.06 9.08 1.58
C GLY A 15 -8.10 9.28 0.46
N LEU A 16 -8.40 10.53 0.09
CA LEU A 16 -9.34 10.84 -0.98
C LEU A 16 -8.78 10.51 -2.37
N PHE A 17 -7.49 10.75 -2.58
CA PHE A 17 -6.81 10.57 -3.88
C PHE A 17 -6.01 9.27 -3.97
N SER A 18 -6.14 8.37 -3.01
CA SER A 18 -5.44 7.08 -2.98
C SER A 18 -6.02 6.08 -3.96
N PHE A 19 -5.78 6.32 -5.24
CA PHE A 19 -6.12 5.37 -6.30
C PHE A 19 -4.88 4.56 -6.68
N GLY A 20 -5.05 3.25 -6.88
CA GLY A 20 -3.98 2.39 -7.43
C GLY A 20 -3.20 1.53 -6.45
N GLY A 21 -3.57 1.51 -5.16
CA GLY A 21 -2.97 0.60 -4.17
C GLY A 21 -1.86 1.20 -3.32
N GLY A 22 -1.29 0.39 -2.41
CA GLY A 22 -0.38 0.85 -1.34
C GLY A 22 0.87 1.57 -1.82
N TYR A 23 1.50 1.12 -2.91
CA TYR A 23 2.72 1.76 -3.44
C TYR A 23 2.44 3.13 -4.08
N GLY A 24 1.29 3.30 -4.76
CA GLY A 24 0.88 4.61 -5.28
C GLY A 24 0.66 5.65 -4.17
N MET A 25 0.15 5.21 -3.02
CA MET A 25 0.00 6.08 -1.85
C MET A 25 1.34 6.53 -1.27
N LEU A 26 2.36 5.67 -1.29
CA LEU A 26 3.67 5.99 -0.70
C LEU A 26 4.32 7.20 -1.37
N SER A 27 4.24 7.30 -2.69
CA SER A 27 4.78 8.46 -3.42
C SER A 27 4.06 9.75 -3.06
N VAL A 28 2.73 9.69 -2.89
CA VAL A 28 1.92 10.85 -2.48
C VAL A 28 2.23 11.24 -1.02
N ILE A 29 2.34 10.25 -0.13
CA ILE A 29 2.72 10.48 1.28
C ILE A 29 4.11 11.13 1.33
N GLN A 30 5.12 10.57 0.64
CA GLN A 30 6.47 11.13 0.55
C GLN A 30 6.45 12.59 0.08
N GLY A 31 5.74 12.89 -1.00
CA GLY A 31 5.62 14.24 -1.53
C GLY A 31 5.07 15.24 -0.53
N GLU A 32 4.09 14.85 0.27
CA GLU A 32 3.52 15.73 1.29
C GLU A 32 4.41 15.81 2.55
N VAL A 33 4.87 14.67 3.10
CA VAL A 33 5.52 14.67 4.43
C VAL A 33 7.02 14.95 4.40
N VAL A 34 7.71 14.61 3.33
CA VAL A 34 9.15 14.88 3.15
C VAL A 34 9.36 16.17 2.36
N THR A 35 8.79 16.23 1.14
CA THR A 35 9.10 17.32 0.22
C THR A 35 8.36 18.62 0.59
N ARG A 36 7.06 18.56 0.89
CA ARG A 36 6.25 19.75 1.10
C ARG A 36 6.33 20.33 2.51
N TYR A 37 6.21 19.47 3.50
CA TYR A 37 6.13 19.90 4.90
C TYR A 37 7.40 19.65 5.69
N SER A 38 8.34 18.86 5.17
CA SER A 38 9.59 18.48 5.85
C SER A 38 9.35 17.98 7.28
N TRP A 39 8.25 17.23 7.51
CA TRP A 39 7.97 16.63 8.81
C TRP A 39 8.90 15.48 9.12
N LEU A 40 9.40 14.83 8.06
CA LEU A 40 10.31 13.71 8.11
C LEU A 40 11.46 13.91 7.13
N THR A 41 12.60 13.37 7.48
CA THR A 41 13.71 13.17 6.54
C THR A 41 13.40 12.01 5.59
N MET A 42 14.11 11.90 4.49
CA MET A 42 13.96 10.79 3.55
C MET A 42 14.33 9.45 4.20
N SER A 43 15.34 9.44 5.07
CA SER A 43 15.73 8.24 5.84
C SER A 43 14.63 7.77 6.76
N GLU A 44 14.07 8.66 7.60
CA GLU A 44 12.93 8.32 8.47
C GLU A 44 11.72 7.82 7.69
N PHE A 45 11.45 8.42 6.53
CA PHE A 45 10.36 7.96 5.68
C PHE A 45 10.61 6.54 5.15
N THR A 46 11.83 6.23 4.72
CA THR A 46 12.21 4.90 4.22
C THR A 46 12.06 3.84 5.33
N ASP A 47 12.48 4.16 6.55
CA ASP A 47 12.33 3.27 7.71
C ASP A 47 10.84 3.00 8.02
N ILE A 48 10.01 4.05 7.98
CA ILE A 48 8.55 3.93 8.16
C ILE A 48 7.93 3.05 7.08
N VAL A 49 8.35 3.18 5.83
CA VAL A 49 7.88 2.33 4.73
C VAL A 49 8.25 0.88 4.98
N ALA A 50 9.51 0.60 5.36
CA ALA A 50 9.98 -0.75 5.66
C ALA A 50 9.16 -1.39 6.80
N ILE A 51 8.97 -0.66 7.91
CA ILE A 51 8.15 -1.11 9.05
C ILE A 51 6.69 -1.35 8.63
N SER A 52 6.14 -0.45 7.81
CA SER A 52 4.75 -0.56 7.33
C SER A 52 4.53 -1.81 6.48
N GLN A 53 5.54 -2.24 5.71
CA GLN A 53 5.48 -3.47 4.92
C GLN A 53 5.61 -4.73 5.78
N MET A 54 6.32 -4.66 6.90
CA MET A 54 6.45 -5.77 7.85
C MET A 54 5.23 -5.89 8.77
N THR A 55 4.46 -4.82 8.94
CA THR A 55 3.29 -4.78 9.81
C THR A 55 2.06 -5.29 9.06
N PRO A 56 1.30 -6.28 9.59
CA PRO A 56 0.10 -6.74 8.93
C PRO A 56 -0.96 -5.64 8.89
N GLY A 57 -1.44 -5.33 7.67
CA GLY A 57 -2.44 -4.29 7.44
C GLY A 57 -2.20 -3.48 6.16
N PRO A 58 -3.12 -2.56 5.82
CA PRO A 58 -2.95 -1.68 4.67
C PRO A 58 -1.75 -0.74 4.86
N ILE A 59 -0.79 -0.78 3.96
CA ILE A 59 0.45 0.02 4.01
C ILE A 59 0.16 1.51 4.24
N GLY A 60 -0.87 2.05 3.57
CA GLY A 60 -1.24 3.46 3.71
C GLY A 60 -1.71 3.84 5.12
N ILE A 61 -2.44 2.95 5.81
CA ILE A 61 -2.88 3.18 7.20
C ILE A 61 -1.69 3.04 8.13
N ASN A 62 -0.86 2.00 7.96
CA ASN A 62 0.34 1.80 8.77
C ASN A 62 1.28 3.00 8.62
N SER A 63 1.56 3.45 7.40
CA SER A 63 2.39 4.63 7.14
C SER A 63 1.78 5.89 7.76
N ALA A 64 0.47 6.11 7.66
CA ALA A 64 -0.19 7.24 8.29
C ALA A 64 0.00 7.24 9.82
N THR A 65 -0.14 6.07 10.45
CA THR A 65 0.06 5.89 11.89
C THR A 65 1.47 6.28 12.31
N TYR A 66 2.48 5.75 11.62
CA TYR A 66 3.89 6.02 11.94
C TYR A 66 4.30 7.46 11.61
N VAL A 67 3.87 8.00 10.48
CA VAL A 67 4.14 9.40 10.13
C VAL A 67 3.50 10.35 11.15
N GLY A 68 2.25 10.10 11.54
CA GLY A 68 1.56 10.91 12.54
C GLY A 68 2.27 10.90 13.89
N TYR A 69 2.77 9.73 14.31
CA TYR A 69 3.59 9.58 15.51
C TYR A 69 4.88 10.37 15.40
N THR A 70 5.68 10.09 14.38
CA THR A 70 7.02 10.66 14.24
C THR A 70 6.99 12.17 14.07
N ALA A 71 6.08 12.69 13.24
CA ALA A 71 5.94 14.13 13.04
C ALA A 71 5.58 14.88 14.34
N MET A 72 4.69 14.32 15.17
CA MET A 72 4.34 14.94 16.44
C MET A 72 5.43 14.76 17.49
N ASN A 73 6.08 13.60 17.54
CA ASN A 73 7.19 13.36 18.44
C ASN A 73 8.39 14.27 18.15
N ASN A 74 8.75 14.43 16.89
CA ASN A 74 9.84 15.32 16.46
C ASN A 74 9.54 16.80 16.79
N ALA A 75 8.26 17.21 16.69
CA ALA A 75 7.87 18.59 16.93
C ALA A 75 7.75 18.94 18.41
N TYR A 76 7.31 18.01 19.27
CA TYR A 76 6.93 18.33 20.66
C TYR A 76 7.61 17.45 21.72
N GLY A 77 8.27 16.35 21.36
CA GLY A 77 8.92 15.42 22.29
C GLY A 77 7.99 14.79 23.32
N SER A 78 6.68 14.72 23.05
CA SER A 78 5.65 14.31 24.01
C SER A 78 4.92 13.05 23.50
N LEU A 79 5.02 11.96 24.26
CA LEU A 79 4.36 10.69 23.94
C LEU A 79 2.84 10.82 23.75
N PRO A 80 2.09 11.50 24.63
CA PRO A 80 0.65 11.68 24.42
C PRO A 80 0.29 12.40 23.11
N LEU A 81 1.07 13.42 22.76
CA LEU A 81 0.86 14.16 21.50
C LEU A 81 1.26 13.31 20.28
N ALA A 82 2.30 12.50 20.37
CA ALA A 82 2.68 11.57 19.33
C ALA A 82 1.57 10.52 19.06
N VAL A 83 0.98 9.96 20.12
CA VAL A 83 -0.16 9.05 20.00
C VAL A 83 -1.38 9.74 19.39
N LEU A 84 -1.68 10.98 19.79
CA LEU A 84 -2.74 11.76 19.15
C LEU A 84 -2.48 12.04 17.68
N GLY A 85 -1.21 12.25 17.29
CA GLY A 85 -0.80 12.37 15.90
C GLY A 85 -1.09 11.12 15.10
N SER A 86 -0.71 9.95 15.63
CA SER A 86 -1.02 8.65 15.03
C SER A 86 -2.51 8.46 14.79
N LEU A 87 -3.32 8.66 15.83
CA LEU A 87 -4.77 8.52 15.74
C LEU A 87 -5.37 9.49 14.73
N THR A 88 -4.91 10.74 14.73
CA THR A 88 -5.40 11.77 13.81
C THR A 88 -5.10 11.42 12.36
N ALA A 89 -3.87 11.03 12.04
CA ALA A 89 -3.47 10.67 10.68
C ALA A 89 -4.17 9.41 10.19
N SER A 90 -4.28 8.38 11.04
CA SER A 90 -4.95 7.11 10.71
C SER A 90 -6.45 7.32 10.46
N LEU A 91 -7.14 8.05 11.33
CA LEU A 91 -8.55 8.39 11.13
C LEU A 91 -8.74 9.25 9.87
N ALA A 92 -7.88 10.22 9.65
CA ALA A 92 -7.97 11.12 8.50
C ALA A 92 -7.85 10.38 7.17
N VAL A 93 -6.95 9.40 7.04
CA VAL A 93 -6.79 8.63 5.80
C VAL A 93 -7.96 7.66 5.55
N MET A 94 -8.61 7.19 6.61
CA MET A 94 -9.75 6.26 6.53
C MET A 94 -11.08 6.97 6.24
N LEU A 95 -11.27 8.18 6.78
CA LEU A 95 -12.54 8.91 6.69
C LEU A 95 -13.07 9.11 5.28
N PRO A 96 -12.27 9.54 4.27
CA PRO A 96 -12.76 9.73 2.91
C PRO A 96 -13.33 8.44 2.33
N SER A 97 -12.60 7.33 2.50
CA SER A 97 -13.02 6.02 2.01
C SER A 97 -14.31 5.54 2.69
N LEU A 98 -14.44 5.76 3.99
CA LEU A 98 -15.64 5.44 4.76
C LEU A 98 -16.84 6.27 4.27
N ILE A 99 -16.67 7.59 4.12
CA ILE A 99 -17.73 8.50 3.67
C ILE A 99 -18.19 8.11 2.25
N LEU A 100 -17.24 7.92 1.33
CA LEU A 100 -17.52 7.53 -0.03
C LEU A 100 -18.25 6.18 -0.08
N MET A 101 -17.79 5.20 0.70
CA MET A 101 -18.44 3.87 0.76
C MET A 101 -19.88 3.99 1.27
N LEU A 102 -20.14 4.76 2.31
CA LEU A 102 -21.50 4.95 2.85
C LEU A 102 -22.42 5.65 1.86
N ILE A 103 -21.92 6.68 1.17
CA ILE A 103 -22.69 7.39 0.14
C ILE A 103 -22.98 6.45 -1.03
N ILE A 104 -21.95 5.80 -1.58
CA ILE A 104 -22.07 4.93 -2.73
C ILE A 104 -22.95 3.74 -2.42
N SER A 105 -22.85 3.11 -1.25
CA SER A 105 -23.67 1.96 -0.88
C SER A 105 -25.17 2.29 -0.86
N ARG A 106 -25.54 3.46 -0.32
CA ARG A 106 -26.94 3.93 -0.33
C ARG A 106 -27.46 4.13 -1.75
N TYR A 107 -26.67 4.77 -2.62
CA TYR A 107 -27.07 4.97 -4.02
C TYR A 107 -27.08 3.66 -4.80
N LEU A 108 -26.10 2.78 -4.59
CA LEU A 108 -26.05 1.48 -5.26
C LEU A 108 -27.25 0.59 -4.91
N MET A 109 -27.68 0.54 -3.65
CA MET A 109 -28.87 -0.22 -3.27
C MET A 109 -30.12 0.27 -4.00
N LYS A 110 -30.24 1.59 -4.21
CA LYS A 110 -31.40 2.19 -4.89
C LYS A 110 -31.32 2.08 -6.41
N TYR A 111 -30.14 2.21 -7.00
CA TYR A 111 -29.93 2.34 -8.45
C TYR A 111 -29.10 1.23 -9.08
N SER A 112 -28.91 0.10 -8.38
CA SER A 112 -28.06 -1.03 -8.84
C SER A 112 -28.43 -1.57 -10.24
N LYS A 113 -29.70 -1.45 -10.63
CA LYS A 113 -30.19 -1.89 -11.94
C LYS A 113 -30.18 -0.80 -13.01
N SER A 114 -29.74 0.42 -12.70
CA SER A 114 -29.73 1.53 -13.67
C SER A 114 -28.62 1.33 -14.72
N ALA A 115 -28.90 1.77 -15.94
CA ALA A 115 -27.94 1.71 -17.05
C ALA A 115 -26.64 2.50 -16.75
N GLY A 116 -26.75 3.62 -16.05
CA GLY A 116 -25.61 4.45 -15.64
C GLY A 116 -24.67 3.73 -14.68
N VAL A 117 -25.19 3.10 -13.63
CA VAL A 117 -24.39 2.33 -12.68
C VAL A 117 -23.69 1.15 -13.38
N ASN A 118 -24.41 0.44 -14.23
CA ASN A 118 -23.82 -0.65 -15.00
C ASN A 118 -22.72 -0.17 -15.97
N ALA A 119 -22.89 1.00 -16.59
CA ALA A 119 -21.86 1.59 -17.45
C ALA A 119 -20.58 1.94 -16.66
N VAL A 120 -20.72 2.56 -15.47
CA VAL A 120 -19.58 2.86 -14.59
C VAL A 120 -18.85 1.59 -14.19
N PHE A 121 -19.54 0.55 -13.72
CA PHE A 121 -18.88 -0.72 -13.37
C PHE A 121 -18.23 -1.41 -14.58
N ARG A 122 -18.80 -1.29 -15.76
CA ARG A 122 -18.20 -1.82 -17.00
C ARG A 122 -16.88 -1.13 -17.33
N MET A 123 -16.76 0.17 -17.08
CA MET A 123 -15.52 0.93 -17.28
C MET A 123 -14.51 0.72 -16.15
N LEU A 124 -14.94 0.56 -14.91
CA LEU A 124 -14.06 0.32 -13.77
C LEU A 124 -13.34 -1.04 -13.84
N ARG A 125 -14.00 -2.08 -14.37
CA ARG A 125 -13.40 -3.42 -14.44
C ARG A 125 -12.07 -3.46 -15.19
N PRO A 126 -11.93 -2.95 -16.42
CA PRO A 126 -10.65 -2.93 -17.10
C PRO A 126 -9.63 -2.01 -16.42
N ALA A 127 -10.05 -0.90 -15.81
CA ALA A 127 -9.19 -0.03 -15.04
C ALA A 127 -8.55 -0.76 -13.84
N VAL A 128 -9.37 -1.50 -13.08
CA VAL A 128 -8.87 -2.32 -11.95
C VAL A 128 -7.89 -3.40 -12.43
N VAL A 129 -8.19 -4.06 -13.55
CA VAL A 129 -7.27 -5.05 -14.16
C VAL A 129 -5.95 -4.40 -14.54
N GLY A 130 -5.99 -3.20 -15.14
CA GLY A 130 -4.80 -2.42 -15.48
C GLY A 130 -3.96 -2.04 -14.25
N LEU A 131 -4.62 -1.62 -13.16
CA LEU A 131 -3.94 -1.29 -11.89
C LEU A 131 -3.29 -2.52 -11.26
N ILE A 132 -3.95 -3.67 -11.27
CA ILE A 132 -3.38 -4.94 -10.77
C ILE A 132 -2.19 -5.35 -11.63
N ALA A 133 -2.30 -5.24 -12.96
CA ALA A 133 -1.19 -5.54 -13.87
C ALA A 133 -0.01 -4.59 -13.65
N SER A 134 -0.26 -3.29 -13.46
CA SER A 134 0.77 -2.31 -13.12
C SER A 134 1.48 -2.64 -11.80
N ALA A 135 0.72 -3.02 -10.77
CA ALA A 135 1.31 -3.44 -9.50
C ALA A 135 2.16 -4.72 -9.64
N ALA A 136 1.70 -5.68 -10.45
CA ALA A 136 2.48 -6.88 -10.75
C ALA A 136 3.81 -6.54 -11.45
N LEU A 137 3.78 -5.63 -12.43
CA LEU A 137 4.99 -5.17 -13.12
C LEU A 137 5.95 -4.43 -12.18
N LEU A 138 5.43 -3.61 -11.26
CA LEU A 138 6.25 -2.94 -10.24
C LEU A 138 6.93 -3.94 -9.30
N LEU A 139 6.25 -5.03 -8.93
CA LEU A 139 6.83 -6.08 -8.11
C LEU A 139 7.87 -6.92 -8.85
N MET A 140 7.87 -6.91 -10.19
CA MET A 140 8.91 -7.53 -11.04
C MET A 140 10.17 -6.66 -11.17
N SER A 141 10.48 -5.86 -10.15
CA SER A 141 11.69 -5.03 -10.10
C SER A 141 12.95 -5.89 -9.92
N ALA A 142 14.10 -5.32 -10.29
CA ALA A 142 15.40 -5.97 -10.09
C ALA A 142 15.69 -6.29 -8.61
N GLU A 143 15.15 -5.50 -7.67
CA GLU A 143 15.27 -5.74 -6.23
C GLU A 143 14.62 -7.07 -5.81
N ASN A 144 13.46 -7.40 -6.40
CA ASN A 144 12.70 -8.61 -6.05
C ASN A 144 13.14 -9.84 -6.85
N TYR A 145 13.45 -9.66 -8.12
CA TYR A 145 13.78 -10.76 -9.03
C TYR A 145 15.28 -11.02 -9.17
N GLY A 146 16.13 -10.07 -8.77
CA GLY A 146 17.52 -10.04 -9.15
C GLY A 146 17.71 -9.45 -10.55
N SER A 147 18.95 -9.09 -10.87
CA SER A 147 19.32 -8.58 -12.18
C SER A 147 19.98 -9.67 -13.02
N LEU A 148 19.63 -9.77 -14.30
CA LEU A 148 20.22 -10.74 -15.21
C LEU A 148 21.75 -10.60 -15.34
N PRO A 149 22.33 -9.38 -15.37
CA PRO A 149 23.78 -9.23 -15.45
C PRO A 149 24.53 -9.60 -14.17
N ASP A 150 23.95 -9.28 -12.98
CA ASP A 150 24.66 -9.38 -11.71
C ASP A 150 24.32 -10.67 -10.94
N GLU A 151 23.05 -11.11 -11.01
CA GLU A 151 22.54 -12.27 -10.26
C GLU A 151 21.68 -13.20 -11.13
N PRO A 152 22.22 -13.81 -12.19
CA PRO A 152 21.43 -14.56 -13.17
C PRO A 152 20.69 -15.76 -12.56
N LEU A 153 21.28 -16.40 -11.56
CA LEU A 153 20.70 -17.56 -10.88
C LEU A 153 19.47 -17.15 -10.05
N ARG A 154 19.55 -16.04 -9.33
CA ARG A 154 18.45 -15.47 -8.57
C ARG A 154 17.29 -15.08 -9.49
N PHE A 155 17.60 -14.45 -10.61
CA PHE A 155 16.59 -14.09 -11.61
C PHE A 155 15.87 -15.31 -12.17
N CYS A 156 16.60 -16.34 -12.61
CA CYS A 156 16.02 -17.58 -13.16
C CYS A 156 15.12 -18.28 -12.14
N VAL A 157 15.55 -18.38 -10.86
CA VAL A 157 14.77 -19.01 -9.80
C VAL A 157 13.50 -18.21 -9.48
N SER A 158 13.60 -16.89 -9.41
CA SER A 158 12.43 -16.01 -9.18
C SER A 158 11.39 -16.15 -10.30
N VAL A 159 11.84 -16.19 -11.56
CA VAL A 159 10.96 -16.43 -12.72
C VAL A 159 10.33 -17.83 -12.65
N LEU A 160 11.10 -18.85 -12.31
CA LEU A 160 10.59 -20.23 -12.17
C LEU A 160 9.50 -20.28 -11.08
N ILE A 161 9.75 -19.72 -9.90
CA ILE A 161 8.76 -19.65 -8.80
C ILE A 161 7.49 -18.96 -9.28
N THR A 162 7.62 -17.84 -10.00
CA THR A 162 6.47 -17.11 -10.54
C THR A 162 5.64 -17.93 -11.51
N ILE A 163 6.29 -18.67 -12.43
CA ILE A 163 5.60 -19.55 -13.38
C ILE A 163 4.89 -20.69 -12.66
N VAL A 164 5.59 -21.34 -11.72
CA VAL A 164 5.00 -22.46 -10.93
C VAL A 164 3.81 -21.96 -10.11
N ALA A 165 3.94 -20.81 -9.45
CA ALA A 165 2.86 -20.18 -8.69
C ALA A 165 1.66 -19.85 -9.58
N PHE A 166 1.90 -19.31 -10.79
CA PHE A 166 0.85 -19.00 -11.76
C PHE A 166 0.11 -20.27 -12.20
N ILE A 167 0.85 -21.35 -12.52
CA ILE A 167 0.25 -22.64 -12.91
C ILE A 167 -0.56 -23.24 -11.75
N ALA A 168 -0.03 -23.20 -10.52
CA ALA A 168 -0.71 -23.68 -9.32
C ALA A 168 -2.03 -22.92 -9.07
N MET A 169 -2.00 -21.59 -9.25
CA MET A 169 -3.19 -20.74 -9.12
C MET A 169 -4.24 -21.08 -10.20
N ARG A 170 -3.81 -21.37 -11.44
CA ARG A 170 -4.69 -21.85 -12.51
C ARG A 170 -5.32 -23.20 -12.18
N ARG A 171 -4.65 -24.03 -11.38
CA ARG A 171 -5.12 -25.31 -10.86
C ARG A 171 -5.99 -25.18 -9.60
N LYS A 172 -6.39 -23.95 -9.21
CA LYS A 172 -7.21 -23.64 -8.02
C LYS A 172 -6.57 -24.06 -6.69
N VAL A 173 -5.26 -24.15 -6.62
CA VAL A 173 -4.54 -24.32 -5.35
C VAL A 173 -4.74 -23.04 -4.51
N SER A 174 -4.90 -23.17 -3.19
CA SER A 174 -5.14 -22.01 -2.33
C SER A 174 -3.96 -21.03 -2.37
N PRO A 175 -4.20 -19.71 -2.49
CA PRO A 175 -3.13 -18.71 -2.52
C PRO A 175 -2.21 -18.76 -1.29
N ILE A 176 -2.77 -19.08 -0.12
CA ILE A 176 -2.01 -19.19 1.14
C ILE A 176 -0.98 -20.30 1.05
N LEU A 177 -1.37 -21.45 0.48
CA LEU A 177 -0.47 -22.60 0.34
C LEU A 177 0.65 -22.29 -0.67
N ILE A 178 0.34 -21.59 -1.75
CA ILE A 178 1.33 -21.11 -2.74
C ILE A 178 2.34 -20.18 -2.07
N LEU A 179 1.86 -19.21 -1.28
CA LEU A 179 2.68 -18.25 -0.55
C LEU A 179 3.64 -18.94 0.43
N VAL A 180 3.10 -19.84 1.26
CA VAL A 180 3.90 -20.57 2.25
C VAL A 180 4.95 -21.46 1.57
N ALA A 181 4.55 -22.21 0.54
CA ALA A 181 5.46 -23.07 -0.22
C ALA A 181 6.57 -22.28 -0.92
N SER A 182 6.22 -21.15 -1.56
CA SER A 182 7.20 -20.27 -2.21
C SER A 182 8.14 -19.62 -1.20
N GLY A 183 7.62 -19.23 -0.03
CA GLY A 183 8.42 -18.66 1.07
C GLY A 183 9.41 -19.66 1.65
N ILE A 184 8.97 -20.91 1.92
CA ILE A 184 9.85 -21.97 2.41
C ILE A 184 10.93 -22.30 1.37
N PHE A 185 10.55 -22.44 0.10
CA PHE A 185 11.49 -22.72 -0.98
C PHE A 185 12.51 -21.59 -1.14
N GLY A 186 12.04 -20.34 -1.11
CA GLY A 186 12.92 -19.17 -1.16
C GLY A 186 13.89 -19.10 0.02
N ALA A 187 13.41 -19.32 1.25
CA ALA A 187 14.25 -19.33 2.44
C ALA A 187 15.33 -20.44 2.40
N LEU A 188 14.97 -21.62 1.94
CA LEU A 188 15.93 -22.72 1.79
C LEU A 188 16.95 -22.44 0.68
N PHE A 189 16.51 -21.89 -0.43
CA PHE A 189 17.39 -21.64 -1.57
C PHE A 189 18.34 -20.46 -1.34
N TYR A 190 17.82 -19.33 -0.81
CA TYR A 190 18.65 -18.14 -0.54
C TYR A 190 19.37 -18.18 0.82
N GLY A 191 18.93 -19.04 1.75
CA GLY A 191 19.62 -19.25 3.02
C GLY A 191 20.80 -20.21 2.94
N LEU A 192 20.94 -20.94 1.81
CA LEU A 192 22.06 -21.85 1.51
C LEU A 192 23.11 -21.20 0.56
N LEU A 193 22.84 -20.02 0.01
CA LEU A 193 23.74 -19.22 -0.83
C LEU A 193 24.36 -18.10 -0.02
#